data_3df941f746c89592e4fad2df13722f83
#
_entry.id   3df941f746c89592e4fad2df13722f83
#
_cell.length_a   1.000
_cell.length_b   1.000
_cell.length_c   1.000
_cell.angle_alpha   90.00
_cell.angle_beta   90.00
_cell.angle_gamma   90.00
#
_symmetry.space_group_name_H-M   'P 1'
#
loop_
_entity.id
_entity.type
_entity.pdbx_description
1 polymer ?
#
loop_
_entity_poly.entity_id
_entity_poly.type
_entity_poly.pdbx_seq_one_letter_code
_entity_poly.pdbx_strand_id
1 'polypeptide(L)'
;MNELVVVIVNRNCLRYTKSLLKDLSLQSNRNFDLVLIDNASTEPGTNEFIQGLLQNTPHTIIKNPDNESLNKIWNRYANDSRYKYASFLNNDIEIPTNFIDDTLAIFKKEGNVSCVIHATNHSEYQTVKSELDYKVLPTSLHVRQGWDLTIKTKTWEPIPETLKFYCGDDFIYEMMRRKNLNVALALSSPVIHYQGMTRKNSPPEIDNKIRKQALADIAEYKRLGYPHIWTQLSPYSIMHPTYKTFKYENG
;
A
#
# COMPACT_ATOMS: atom_id res chain seq x y z
N MET A 1 16.06 -3.57 -17.58
CA MET A 1 15.58 -2.72 -16.47
C MET A 1 14.14 -3.12 -16.23
N ASN A 2 13.78 -3.45 -15.01
CA ASN A 2 12.41 -3.86 -14.69
C ASN A 2 11.45 -2.65 -14.77
N GLU A 3 10.20 -2.91 -15.17
CA GLU A 3 9.19 -1.84 -15.29
C GLU A 3 8.46 -1.56 -13.98
N LEU A 4 8.59 -2.46 -13.00
CA LEU A 4 7.95 -2.42 -11.69
C LEU A 4 9.00 -2.30 -10.59
N VAL A 5 8.78 -1.38 -9.65
CA VAL A 5 9.44 -1.38 -8.35
C VAL A 5 8.45 -1.81 -7.26
N VAL A 6 8.88 -2.72 -6.41
CA VAL A 6 8.14 -3.12 -5.18
C VAL A 6 8.84 -2.48 -3.99
N VAL A 7 8.12 -1.67 -3.24
CA VAL A 7 8.63 -0.90 -2.09
C VAL A 7 7.97 -1.40 -0.83
N ILE A 8 8.77 -1.88 0.11
CA ILE A 8 8.35 -2.30 1.44
C ILE A 8 8.95 -1.35 2.46
N VAL A 9 8.11 -0.76 3.29
CA VAL A 9 8.55 0.06 4.43
C VAL A 9 8.39 -0.76 5.70
N ASN A 10 9.51 -1.20 6.24
CA ASN A 10 9.56 -1.93 7.50
C ASN A 10 9.70 -0.97 8.67
N ARG A 11 8.85 -1.12 9.68
CA ARG A 11 9.05 -0.53 11.00
C ARG A 11 8.60 -1.51 12.07
N ASN A 12 9.57 -2.21 12.67
CA ASN A 12 9.29 -3.33 13.55
C ASN A 12 8.54 -4.47 12.83
N CYS A 13 7.94 -5.41 13.55
CA CYS A 13 7.20 -6.54 12.97
C CYS A 13 8.06 -7.42 12.04
N LEU A 14 9.30 -7.66 12.40
CA LEU A 14 10.30 -8.42 11.64
C LEU A 14 9.77 -9.77 11.12
N ARG A 15 8.97 -10.47 11.93
CA ARG A 15 8.36 -11.76 11.55
C ARG A 15 7.57 -11.63 10.24
N TYR A 16 6.74 -10.61 10.12
CA TYR A 16 5.89 -10.40 8.94
C TYR A 16 6.71 -9.96 7.74
N THR A 17 7.68 -9.07 7.95
CA THR A 17 8.62 -8.66 6.89
C THR A 17 9.34 -9.86 6.30
N LYS A 18 9.80 -10.80 7.12
CA LYS A 18 10.43 -12.05 6.66
C LYS A 18 9.45 -12.90 5.84
N SER A 19 8.19 -13.02 6.26
CA SER A 19 7.15 -13.74 5.52
C SER A 19 6.92 -13.11 4.14
N LEU A 20 6.70 -11.81 4.08
CA LEU A 20 6.47 -11.09 2.82
C LEU A 20 7.66 -11.20 1.86
N LEU A 21 8.90 -11.10 2.36
CA LEU A 21 10.10 -11.27 1.53
C LEU A 21 10.20 -12.70 0.98
N LYS A 22 9.81 -13.70 1.76
CA LYS A 22 9.70 -15.08 1.29
C LYS A 22 8.64 -15.19 0.18
N ASP A 23 7.46 -14.62 0.36
CA ASP A 23 6.40 -14.66 -0.66
C ASP A 23 6.85 -13.98 -1.95
N LEU A 24 7.56 -12.84 -1.86
CA LEU A 24 8.15 -12.18 -3.02
C LEU A 24 9.19 -13.05 -3.72
N SER A 25 9.96 -13.84 -2.97
CA SER A 25 10.92 -14.79 -3.55
C SER A 25 10.26 -15.96 -4.28
N LEU A 26 8.99 -16.21 -4.03
CA LEU A 26 8.18 -17.28 -4.63
C LEU A 26 7.27 -16.78 -5.76
N GLN A 27 7.31 -15.50 -6.11
CA GLN A 27 6.50 -14.98 -7.21
C GLN A 27 6.84 -15.68 -8.53
N SER A 28 5.80 -16.01 -9.31
CA SER A 28 5.94 -16.59 -10.64
C SER A 28 6.67 -15.63 -11.57
N ASN A 29 6.36 -14.35 -11.50
CA ASN A 29 7.03 -13.28 -12.21
C ASN A 29 7.99 -12.54 -11.27
N ARG A 30 9.27 -12.55 -11.62
CA ARG A 30 10.33 -11.88 -10.84
C ARG A 30 10.90 -10.63 -11.55
N ASN A 31 10.22 -10.12 -12.55
CA ASN A 31 10.66 -8.94 -13.30
C ASN A 31 10.27 -7.65 -12.55
N PHE A 32 10.74 -7.52 -11.33
CA PHE A 32 10.60 -6.33 -10.50
C PHE A 32 11.90 -6.03 -9.74
N ASP A 33 12.11 -4.76 -9.44
CA ASP A 33 13.13 -4.33 -8.50
C ASP A 33 12.51 -4.26 -7.10
N LEU A 34 13.19 -4.81 -6.10
CA LEU A 34 12.75 -4.75 -4.71
C LEU A 34 13.53 -3.69 -3.94
N VAL A 35 12.80 -2.84 -3.25
CA VAL A 35 13.35 -1.85 -2.30
C VAL A 35 12.76 -2.13 -0.93
N LEU A 36 13.60 -2.52 0.02
CA LEU A 36 13.24 -2.66 1.43
C LEU A 36 13.82 -1.49 2.22
N ILE A 37 12.96 -0.74 2.90
CA ILE A 37 13.35 0.39 3.72
C ILE A 37 13.08 0.05 5.18
N ASP A 38 14.14 -0.10 5.97
CA ASP A 38 14.01 -0.15 7.42
C ASP A 38 13.88 1.28 7.97
N ASN A 39 12.69 1.62 8.39
CA ASN A 39 12.30 2.96 8.78
C ASN A 39 12.48 3.19 10.29
N ALA A 40 13.73 3.08 10.76
CA ALA A 40 14.13 3.20 12.16
C ALA A 40 13.45 2.19 13.08
N SER A 41 13.53 0.91 12.73
CA SER A 41 13.05 -0.17 13.61
C SER A 41 13.89 -0.28 14.89
N THR A 42 13.22 -0.61 15.98
CA THR A 42 13.81 -0.81 17.32
C THR A 42 13.61 -2.24 17.84
N GLU A 43 12.92 -3.09 17.09
CA GLU A 43 12.67 -4.49 17.43
C GLU A 43 13.99 -5.28 17.39
N PRO A 44 14.30 -6.08 18.44
CA PRO A 44 15.48 -6.94 18.47
C PRO A 44 15.57 -7.86 17.24
N GLY A 45 16.76 -8.06 16.72
CA GLY A 45 17.04 -8.91 15.58
C GLY A 45 16.77 -8.27 14.21
N THR A 46 16.12 -7.08 14.15
CA THR A 46 15.87 -6.38 12.87
C THR A 46 17.18 -5.90 12.25
N ASN A 47 18.07 -5.34 13.07
CA ASN A 47 19.34 -4.82 12.57
C ASN A 47 20.21 -5.93 11.97
N GLU A 48 20.34 -7.05 12.65
CA GLU A 48 21.09 -8.22 12.20
C GLU A 48 20.51 -8.78 10.91
N PHE A 49 19.19 -8.84 10.82
CA PHE A 49 18.51 -9.29 9.62
C PHE A 49 18.77 -8.36 8.42
N ILE A 50 18.62 -7.06 8.60
CA ILE A 50 18.89 -6.06 7.56
C ILE A 50 20.34 -6.12 7.11
N GLN A 51 21.30 -6.23 8.04
CA GLN A 51 22.72 -6.37 7.71
C GLN A 51 22.99 -7.65 6.91
N GLY A 52 22.36 -8.75 7.27
CA GLY A 52 22.45 -10.01 6.51
C GLY A 52 21.93 -9.88 5.08
N LEU A 53 20.84 -9.13 4.88
CA LEU A 53 20.30 -8.84 3.54
C LEU A 53 21.26 -7.97 2.72
N LEU A 54 21.83 -6.92 3.29
CA LEU A 54 22.79 -6.04 2.60
C LEU A 54 23.98 -6.79 2.02
N GLN A 55 24.40 -7.88 2.65
CA GLN A 55 25.53 -8.69 2.21
C GLN A 55 25.19 -9.73 1.16
N ASN A 56 23.94 -10.19 1.09
CA ASN A 56 23.57 -11.43 0.39
C ASN A 56 22.45 -11.27 -0.64
N THR A 57 22.02 -10.05 -0.96
CA THR A 57 20.91 -9.85 -1.91
C THR A 57 21.22 -8.74 -2.93
N PRO A 58 20.79 -8.90 -4.20
CA PRO A 58 20.90 -7.84 -5.21
C PRO A 58 19.86 -6.71 -5.00
N HIS A 59 18.99 -6.83 -4.00
CA HIS A 59 17.94 -5.86 -3.75
C HIS A 59 18.47 -4.57 -3.12
N THR A 60 17.74 -3.48 -3.30
CA THR A 60 18.06 -2.21 -2.66
C THR A 60 17.55 -2.23 -1.22
N ILE A 61 18.47 -2.17 -0.26
CA ILE A 61 18.15 -2.11 1.17
C ILE A 61 18.56 -0.73 1.69
N ILE A 62 17.62 -0.02 2.31
CA ILE A 62 17.84 1.29 2.90
C ILE A 62 17.55 1.21 4.38
N LYS A 63 18.45 1.78 5.19
CA LYS A 63 18.25 1.93 6.63
C LYS A 63 18.14 3.42 6.96
N ASN A 64 16.94 3.85 7.33
CA ASN A 64 16.72 5.22 7.76
C ASN A 64 17.14 5.37 9.23
N PRO A 65 17.85 6.44 9.60
CA PRO A 65 18.19 6.74 10.99
C PRO A 65 16.95 7.13 11.82
N ASP A 66 15.99 7.76 11.17
CA ASP A 66 14.75 8.25 11.77
C ASP A 66 13.52 7.69 11.03
N ASN A 67 12.36 7.74 11.68
CA ASN A 67 11.08 7.34 11.08
C ASN A 67 10.63 8.37 10.03
N GLU A 68 11.08 8.19 8.79
CA GLU A 68 10.69 9.04 7.67
C GLU A 68 9.19 8.92 7.37
N SER A 69 8.60 10.01 6.90
CA SER A 69 7.21 10.03 6.44
C SER A 69 6.95 8.95 5.37
N LEU A 70 5.93 8.11 5.59
CA LEU A 70 5.54 7.08 4.64
C LEU A 70 5.14 7.69 3.29
N ASN A 71 4.36 8.78 3.33
CA ASN A 71 3.91 9.47 2.13
C ASN A 71 5.07 10.08 1.33
N LYS A 72 6.12 10.55 2.01
CA LYS A 72 7.35 11.03 1.36
C LYS A 72 8.11 9.88 0.68
N ILE A 73 8.16 8.71 1.32
CA ILE A 73 8.74 7.50 0.71
C ILE A 73 7.95 7.12 -0.54
N TRP A 74 6.63 7.08 -0.48
CA TRP A 74 5.79 6.78 -1.64
C TRP A 74 6.02 7.77 -2.78
N ASN A 75 6.06 9.08 -2.48
CA ASN A 75 6.37 10.10 -3.49
C ASN A 75 7.71 9.86 -4.18
N ARG A 76 8.74 9.47 -3.43
CA ARG A 76 10.08 9.21 -3.98
C ARG A 76 10.05 8.15 -5.07
N TYR A 77 9.39 7.01 -4.82
CA TYR A 77 9.38 5.89 -5.76
C TYR A 77 8.31 6.01 -6.84
N ALA A 78 7.18 6.64 -6.54
CA ALA A 78 6.16 6.91 -7.54
C ALA A 78 6.59 7.95 -8.58
N ASN A 79 7.49 8.87 -8.22
CA ASN A 79 8.09 9.85 -9.12
C ASN A 79 9.35 9.34 -9.85
N ASP A 80 9.80 8.12 -9.58
CA ASP A 80 10.98 7.57 -10.23
C ASP A 80 10.66 7.16 -11.67
N SER A 81 11.13 7.96 -12.63
CA SER A 81 10.86 7.78 -14.05
C SER A 81 11.44 6.50 -14.66
N ARG A 82 12.27 5.76 -13.91
CA ARG A 82 12.80 4.47 -14.35
C ARG A 82 11.72 3.40 -14.41
N TYR A 83 10.66 3.55 -13.62
CA TYR A 83 9.61 2.55 -13.46
C TYR A 83 8.30 3.02 -14.08
N LYS A 84 7.59 2.10 -14.74
CA LYS A 84 6.21 2.33 -15.21
C LYS A 84 5.20 2.13 -14.09
N TYR A 85 5.55 1.28 -13.13
CA TYR A 85 4.69 0.89 -12.02
C TYR A 85 5.46 0.93 -10.70
N ALA A 86 4.80 1.37 -9.64
CA ALA A 86 5.30 1.29 -8.28
C ALA A 86 4.28 0.58 -7.39
N SER A 87 4.71 -0.47 -6.72
CA SER A 87 3.91 -1.24 -5.77
C SER A 87 4.35 -0.90 -4.36
N PHE A 88 3.42 -0.44 -3.54
CA PHE A 88 3.64 -0.12 -2.13
C PHE A 88 2.96 -1.18 -1.28
N LEU A 89 3.77 -1.95 -0.56
CA LEU A 89 3.30 -3.06 0.27
C LEU A 89 3.59 -2.77 1.74
N ASN A 90 2.57 -2.91 2.58
CA ASN A 90 2.80 -2.97 4.01
C ASN A 90 3.59 -4.22 4.36
N ASN A 91 4.40 -4.16 5.40
CA ASN A 91 5.19 -5.31 5.82
C ASN A 91 4.39 -6.40 6.54
N ASP A 92 3.14 -6.12 6.93
CA ASP A 92 2.24 -7.05 7.63
C ASP A 92 1.16 -7.67 6.71
N ILE A 93 1.56 -8.02 5.48
CA ILE A 93 0.74 -8.76 4.51
C ILE A 93 1.44 -10.04 4.07
N GLU A 94 0.65 -11.01 3.60
CA GLU A 94 1.11 -12.18 2.83
C GLU A 94 0.47 -12.12 1.44
N ILE A 95 1.23 -12.48 0.42
CA ILE A 95 0.81 -12.40 -0.98
C ILE A 95 0.94 -13.76 -1.68
N PRO A 96 0.01 -14.12 -2.57
CA PRO A 96 0.10 -15.34 -3.35
C PRO A 96 1.14 -15.23 -4.48
N THR A 97 1.52 -16.37 -5.03
CA THR A 97 2.59 -16.47 -6.05
C THR A 97 2.26 -15.78 -7.38
N ASN A 98 0.99 -15.53 -7.68
CA ASN A 98 0.50 -14.85 -8.89
C ASN A 98 0.22 -13.35 -8.68
N PHE A 99 0.56 -12.78 -7.51
CA PHE A 99 0.29 -11.37 -7.18
C PHE A 99 0.85 -10.39 -8.22
N ILE A 100 2.11 -10.54 -8.60
CA ILE A 100 2.77 -9.67 -9.58
C ILE A 100 2.22 -9.90 -10.99
N ASP A 101 2.00 -11.15 -11.38
CA ASP A 101 1.46 -11.48 -12.70
C ASP A 101 0.08 -10.88 -12.91
N ASP A 102 -0.83 -11.06 -11.95
CA ASP A 102 -2.19 -10.54 -12.02
C ASP A 102 -2.20 -9.02 -12.08
N THR A 103 -1.38 -8.37 -11.24
CA THR A 103 -1.22 -6.91 -11.24
C THR A 103 -0.82 -6.39 -12.63
N LEU A 104 0.22 -6.95 -13.21
CA LEU A 104 0.74 -6.50 -14.51
C LEU A 104 -0.22 -6.85 -15.66
N ALA A 105 -0.89 -8.02 -15.58
CA ALA A 105 -1.89 -8.42 -16.56
C ALA A 105 -3.11 -7.48 -16.58
N ILE A 106 -3.57 -7.04 -15.41
CA ILE A 106 -4.66 -6.05 -15.31
C ILE A 106 -4.25 -4.74 -15.96
N PHE A 107 -3.07 -4.20 -15.63
CA PHE A 107 -2.60 -2.96 -16.26
C PHE A 107 -2.44 -3.05 -17.77
N LYS A 108 -2.08 -4.23 -18.29
CA LYS A 108 -1.97 -4.47 -19.72
C LYS A 108 -3.33 -4.52 -20.42
N LYS A 109 -4.33 -5.11 -19.77
CA LYS A 109 -5.70 -5.22 -20.30
C LYS A 109 -6.47 -3.91 -20.22
N GLU A 110 -6.29 -3.16 -19.12
CA GLU A 110 -7.12 -2.01 -18.76
C GLU A 110 -6.34 -0.69 -18.92
N GLY A 111 -6.50 -0.04 -20.05
CA GLY A 111 -5.79 1.20 -20.35
C GLY A 111 -6.06 2.33 -19.35
N ASN A 112 -7.31 2.45 -18.87
CA ASN A 112 -7.75 3.50 -17.94
C ASN A 112 -7.62 3.14 -16.46
N VAL A 113 -7.13 1.93 -16.12
CA VAL A 113 -6.79 1.56 -14.73
C VAL A 113 -5.44 2.16 -14.39
N SER A 114 -5.38 2.89 -13.29
CA SER A 114 -4.16 3.55 -12.78
C SER A 114 -3.69 3.01 -11.44
N CYS A 115 -4.54 2.26 -10.74
CA CYS A 115 -4.20 1.55 -9.52
C CYS A 115 -4.78 0.15 -9.55
N VAL A 116 -4.01 -0.83 -9.10
CA VAL A 116 -4.45 -2.19 -8.81
C VAL A 116 -4.28 -2.44 -7.32
N ILE A 117 -5.31 -2.99 -6.72
CA ILE A 117 -5.36 -3.49 -5.35
C ILE A 117 -5.88 -4.92 -5.35
N HIS A 118 -5.70 -5.65 -4.27
CA HIS A 118 -6.10 -7.06 -4.20
C HIS A 118 -7.19 -7.27 -3.14
N ALA A 119 -8.07 -8.23 -3.37
CA ALA A 119 -9.00 -8.70 -2.36
C ALA A 119 -8.25 -9.16 -1.11
N THR A 120 -8.89 -9.10 0.05
CA THR A 120 -8.24 -9.46 1.32
C THR A 120 -8.93 -10.62 1.99
N ASN A 121 -8.26 -11.22 2.98
CA ASN A 121 -8.83 -12.23 3.87
C ASN A 121 -10.08 -11.77 4.65
N HIS A 122 -10.42 -10.48 4.58
CA HIS A 122 -11.66 -9.92 5.14
C HIS A 122 -12.77 -9.79 4.10
N SER A 123 -12.53 -10.22 2.84
CA SER A 123 -13.50 -10.24 1.75
C SER A 123 -14.09 -11.63 1.55
N GLU A 124 -15.12 -11.72 0.71
CA GLU A 124 -15.64 -13.01 0.24
C GLU A 124 -14.67 -13.73 -0.74
N TYR A 125 -13.66 -13.02 -1.25
CA TYR A 125 -12.69 -13.53 -2.22
C TYR A 125 -11.42 -13.98 -1.51
N GLN A 126 -11.44 -15.20 -0.96
CA GLN A 126 -10.31 -15.71 -0.16
C GLN A 126 -9.50 -16.81 -0.89
N THR A 127 -9.94 -17.21 -2.08
CA THR A 127 -9.32 -18.32 -2.81
C THR A 127 -8.43 -17.80 -3.91
N VAL A 128 -7.18 -18.24 -3.92
CA VAL A 128 -6.26 -18.01 -5.04
C VAL A 128 -6.76 -18.78 -6.26
N LYS A 129 -6.86 -18.11 -7.42
CA LYS A 129 -7.29 -18.70 -8.68
C LYS A 129 -6.13 -18.73 -9.67
N SER A 130 -6.11 -19.73 -10.53
CA SER A 130 -5.14 -19.84 -11.62
C SER A 130 -5.47 -18.90 -12.80
N GLU A 131 -6.74 -18.59 -12.97
CA GLU A 131 -7.19 -17.66 -14.00
C GLU A 131 -7.38 -16.27 -13.44
N LEU A 132 -6.98 -15.27 -14.23
CA LEU A 132 -7.10 -13.86 -13.87
C LEU A 132 -8.57 -13.46 -13.71
N ASP A 133 -8.94 -13.05 -12.50
CA ASP A 133 -10.24 -12.54 -12.14
C ASP A 133 -10.10 -11.19 -11.43
N TYR A 134 -10.84 -10.17 -11.88
CA TYR A 134 -10.77 -8.82 -11.32
C TYR A 134 -12.04 -8.02 -11.62
N LYS A 135 -12.23 -6.95 -10.88
CA LYS A 135 -13.28 -5.94 -11.12
C LYS A 135 -12.66 -4.57 -11.31
N VAL A 136 -13.07 -3.84 -12.33
CA VAL A 136 -12.78 -2.41 -12.43
C VAL A 136 -13.82 -1.67 -11.60
N LEU A 137 -13.35 -0.93 -10.63
CA LEU A 137 -14.19 -0.21 -9.68
C LEU A 137 -14.60 1.14 -10.29
N PRO A 138 -15.88 1.52 -10.23
CA PRO A 138 -16.32 2.83 -10.67
C PRO A 138 -15.61 3.95 -9.90
N THR A 139 -15.34 5.07 -10.54
CA THR A 139 -14.72 6.25 -9.91
C THR A 139 -15.57 6.88 -8.81
N SER A 140 -16.87 6.54 -8.78
CA SER A 140 -17.79 6.91 -7.70
C SER A 140 -17.63 6.09 -6.43
N LEU A 141 -16.95 4.93 -6.51
CA LEU A 141 -16.66 4.11 -5.33
C LEU A 141 -15.51 4.70 -4.54
N HIS A 142 -15.70 4.75 -3.23
CA HIS A 142 -14.65 5.13 -2.32
C HIS A 142 -13.84 3.89 -1.92
N VAL A 143 -12.60 3.83 -2.37
CA VAL A 143 -11.65 2.78 -1.99
C VAL A 143 -10.84 3.25 -0.79
N ARG A 144 -10.54 2.35 0.12
CA ARG A 144 -9.77 2.62 1.35
C ARG A 144 -8.84 1.45 1.62
N GLN A 145 -7.80 1.37 0.85
CA GLN A 145 -6.84 0.28 0.94
C GLN A 145 -5.44 0.83 0.72
N GLY A 146 -4.69 0.97 1.81
CA GLY A 146 -3.33 1.49 1.78
C GLY A 146 -2.26 0.43 2.09
N TRP A 147 -2.61 -0.86 2.13
CA TRP A 147 -1.66 -1.91 2.51
C TRP A 147 -1.05 -2.68 1.34
N ASP A 148 -1.68 -2.65 0.17
CA ASP A 148 -1.19 -3.20 -1.09
C ASP A 148 -1.74 -2.38 -2.26
N LEU A 149 -1.04 -1.38 -2.70
CA LEU A 149 -1.45 -0.62 -3.86
C LEU A 149 -0.31 -0.54 -4.88
N THR A 150 -0.63 -0.90 -6.12
CA THR A 150 0.28 -0.74 -7.25
C THR A 150 -0.28 0.31 -8.21
N ILE A 151 0.54 1.29 -8.56
CA ILE A 151 0.12 2.46 -9.34
C ILE A 151 0.90 2.57 -10.65
N LYS A 152 0.28 3.19 -11.67
CA LYS A 152 0.99 3.70 -12.85
C LYS A 152 1.70 4.99 -12.50
N THR A 153 3.02 5.02 -12.53
CA THR A 153 3.84 6.20 -12.13
C THR A 153 3.53 7.44 -12.96
N LYS A 154 3.23 7.29 -14.25
CA LYS A 154 2.86 8.40 -15.14
C LYS A 154 1.58 9.14 -14.75
N THR A 155 0.73 8.54 -13.91
CA THR A 155 -0.52 9.14 -13.44
C THR A 155 -0.41 9.67 -12.02
N TRP A 156 0.76 9.48 -11.41
CA TRP A 156 1.03 9.91 -10.04
C TRP A 156 0.88 11.42 -9.88
N GLU A 157 0.36 11.79 -8.73
CA GLU A 157 0.36 13.15 -8.23
C GLU A 157 0.94 13.14 -6.83
N PRO A 158 1.97 13.93 -6.53
CA PRO A 158 2.65 13.86 -5.26
C PRO A 158 1.70 14.13 -4.09
N ILE A 159 1.71 13.25 -3.11
CA ILE A 159 0.99 13.44 -1.86
C ILE A 159 1.55 14.69 -1.18
N PRO A 160 0.71 15.61 -0.68
CA PRO A 160 1.17 16.81 0.02
C PRO A 160 2.13 16.47 1.16
N GLU A 161 3.29 17.13 1.22
CA GLU A 161 4.33 16.86 2.21
C GLU A 161 3.89 17.11 3.65
N THR A 162 2.81 17.87 3.84
CA THR A 162 2.19 18.10 5.15
C THR A 162 1.48 16.87 5.70
N LEU A 163 1.08 15.92 4.84
CA LEU A 163 0.56 14.60 5.23
C LEU A 163 1.74 13.65 5.45
N LYS A 164 1.88 13.08 6.64
CA LYS A 164 3.08 12.30 7.01
C LYS A 164 2.90 10.80 6.83
N PHE A 165 1.91 10.22 7.48
CA PHE A 165 1.73 8.76 7.54
C PHE A 165 0.34 8.30 7.14
N TYR A 166 -0.66 9.18 7.27
CA TYR A 166 -2.07 8.87 7.05
C TYR A 166 -2.63 9.70 5.91
N CYS A 167 -3.79 9.31 5.42
CA CYS A 167 -4.49 9.96 4.31
C CYS A 167 -3.72 9.99 2.98
N GLY A 168 -2.60 9.29 2.86
CA GLY A 168 -1.87 9.18 1.59
C GLY A 168 -2.64 8.35 0.57
N ASP A 169 -3.16 7.21 1.00
CA ASP A 169 -4.05 6.37 0.21
C ASP A 169 -5.37 7.07 -0.15
N ASP A 170 -6.01 7.73 0.82
CA ASP A 170 -7.20 8.56 0.57
C ASP A 170 -6.92 9.64 -0.50
N PHE A 171 -5.76 10.30 -0.43
CA PHE A 171 -5.34 11.29 -1.43
C PHE A 171 -5.16 10.67 -2.82
N ILE A 172 -4.49 9.53 -2.92
CA ILE A 172 -4.26 8.81 -4.18
C ILE A 172 -5.60 8.49 -4.86
N TYR A 173 -6.54 7.91 -4.12
CA TYR A 173 -7.85 7.55 -4.68
C TYR A 173 -8.67 8.78 -5.06
N GLU A 174 -8.62 9.84 -4.29
CA GLU A 174 -9.30 11.11 -4.63
C GLU A 174 -8.72 11.71 -5.90
N MET A 175 -7.40 11.69 -6.09
CA MET A 175 -6.77 12.18 -7.32
C MET A 175 -7.14 11.32 -8.52
N MET A 176 -7.20 10.02 -8.38
CA MET A 176 -7.68 9.12 -9.45
C MET A 176 -9.12 9.43 -9.82
N ARG A 177 -9.99 9.63 -8.83
CA ARG A 177 -11.37 10.02 -9.05
C ARG A 177 -11.48 11.34 -9.81
N ARG A 178 -10.74 12.38 -9.41
CA ARG A 178 -10.73 13.70 -10.07
C ARG A 178 -10.24 13.64 -11.52
N LYS A 179 -9.29 12.74 -11.79
CA LYS A 179 -8.74 12.52 -13.14
C LYS A 179 -9.55 11.50 -13.95
N ASN A 180 -10.66 11.02 -13.43
CA ASN A 180 -11.48 9.96 -14.04
C ASN A 180 -10.67 8.69 -14.40
N LEU A 181 -9.76 8.30 -13.50
CA LEU A 181 -8.92 7.11 -13.61
C LEU A 181 -9.48 6.00 -12.72
N ASN A 182 -9.49 4.78 -13.23
CA ASN A 182 -10.08 3.64 -12.54
C ASN A 182 -9.06 2.96 -11.60
N VAL A 183 -9.63 2.31 -10.58
CA VAL A 183 -8.95 1.34 -9.72
C VAL A 183 -9.47 -0.05 -10.09
N ALA A 184 -8.59 -1.04 -10.18
CA ALA A 184 -9.00 -2.43 -10.32
C ALA A 184 -8.76 -3.20 -9.03
N LEU A 185 -9.70 -4.08 -8.69
CA LEU A 185 -9.62 -5.03 -7.59
C LEU A 185 -9.33 -6.41 -8.16
N ALA A 186 -8.13 -6.93 -7.96
CA ALA A 186 -7.76 -8.30 -8.30
C ALA A 186 -8.44 -9.28 -7.32
N LEU A 187 -9.17 -10.25 -7.86
CA LEU A 187 -9.92 -11.25 -7.11
C LEU A 187 -9.24 -12.62 -7.14
N SER A 188 -8.38 -12.86 -8.13
CA SER A 188 -7.64 -14.12 -8.31
C SER A 188 -6.44 -14.27 -7.38
N SER A 189 -5.92 -13.16 -6.87
CA SER A 189 -4.73 -13.10 -6.01
C SER A 189 -4.98 -12.38 -4.68
N PRO A 190 -5.89 -12.90 -3.84
CA PRO A 190 -6.23 -12.26 -2.57
C PRO A 190 -5.02 -12.25 -1.63
N VAL A 191 -4.88 -11.17 -0.85
CA VAL A 191 -3.82 -11.01 0.14
C VAL A 191 -4.34 -11.24 1.56
N ILE A 192 -3.48 -11.68 2.47
CA ILE A 192 -3.76 -11.71 3.90
C ILE A 192 -3.17 -10.46 4.52
N HIS A 193 -3.99 -9.65 5.19
CA HIS A 193 -3.54 -8.46 5.91
C HIS A 193 -3.77 -8.63 7.41
N TYR A 194 -2.71 -8.55 8.20
CA TYR A 194 -2.76 -8.74 9.65
C TYR A 194 -3.20 -7.50 10.43
N GLN A 195 -3.40 -6.40 9.76
CA GLN A 195 -3.99 -5.15 10.26
C GLN A 195 -3.29 -4.52 11.46
N GLY A 196 -2.43 -3.57 11.16
CA GLY A 196 -1.88 -2.66 12.16
C GLY A 196 -0.97 -3.32 13.18
N MET A 197 -0.20 -4.33 12.76
CA MET A 197 0.71 -5.05 13.65
C MET A 197 1.77 -4.14 14.26
N THR A 198 2.24 -3.12 13.54
CA THR A 198 3.13 -2.10 14.08
C THR A 198 2.56 -1.44 15.34
N ARG A 199 1.26 -1.08 15.32
CA ARG A 199 0.60 -0.47 16.48
C ARG A 199 0.36 -1.46 17.60
N LYS A 200 -0.13 -2.66 17.26
CA LYS A 200 -0.42 -3.73 18.24
C LYS A 200 0.82 -4.16 19.02
N ASN A 201 1.99 -4.12 18.37
CA ASN A 201 3.26 -4.50 18.97
C ASN A 201 4.07 -3.30 19.52
N SER A 202 3.52 -2.09 19.45
CA SER A 202 4.18 -0.91 19.96
C SER A 202 3.85 -0.66 21.44
N PRO A 203 4.79 -0.15 22.23
CA PRO A 203 4.49 0.38 23.57
C PRO A 203 3.39 1.45 23.54
N PRO A 204 2.61 1.62 24.62
CA PRO A 204 1.48 2.57 24.67
C PRO A 204 1.86 4.01 24.28
N GLU A 205 3.05 4.45 24.65
CA GLU A 205 3.58 5.80 24.32
C GLU A 205 3.77 5.96 22.80
N ILE A 206 4.23 4.92 22.12
CA ILE A 206 4.43 4.92 20.67
C ILE A 206 3.05 4.88 19.98
N ASP A 207 2.12 4.01 20.42
CA ASP A 207 0.76 3.98 19.86
C ASP A 207 0.06 5.35 20.02
N ASN A 208 0.24 6.02 21.17
CA ASN A 208 -0.30 7.36 21.39
C ASN A 208 0.30 8.40 20.41
N LYS A 209 1.62 8.33 20.12
CA LYS A 209 2.24 9.20 19.11
C LYS A 209 1.67 8.93 17.71
N ILE A 210 1.48 7.66 17.36
CA ILE A 210 0.88 7.25 16.08
C ILE A 210 -0.55 7.79 15.96
N ARG A 211 -1.37 7.68 17.02
CA ARG A 211 -2.75 8.21 17.04
C ARG A 211 -2.79 9.73 16.90
N LYS A 212 -1.91 10.46 17.60
CA LYS A 212 -1.81 11.91 17.47
C LYS A 212 -1.44 12.32 16.05
N GLN A 213 -0.49 11.62 15.43
CA GLN A 213 -0.12 11.88 14.04
C GLN A 213 -1.28 11.59 13.07
N ALA A 214 -2.02 10.50 13.28
CA ALA A 214 -3.19 10.19 12.47
C ALA A 214 -4.24 11.31 12.53
N LEU A 215 -4.53 11.83 13.73
CA LEU A 215 -5.46 12.95 13.89
C LEU A 215 -4.96 14.24 13.24
N ALA A 216 -3.65 14.51 13.31
CA ALA A 216 -3.04 15.66 12.65
C ALA A 216 -3.14 15.55 11.12
N ASP A 217 -2.82 14.38 10.55
CA ASP A 217 -2.91 14.16 9.09
C ASP A 217 -4.37 14.25 8.61
N ILE A 218 -5.33 13.74 9.38
CA ILE A 218 -6.77 13.87 9.07
C ILE A 218 -7.21 15.35 9.08
N ALA A 219 -6.79 16.12 10.09
CA ALA A 219 -7.11 17.54 10.17
C ALA A 219 -6.52 18.31 8.99
N GLU A 220 -5.27 18.01 8.63
CA GLU A 220 -4.59 18.62 7.50
C GLU A 220 -5.24 18.24 6.16
N TYR A 221 -5.64 16.98 5.97
CA TYR A 221 -6.34 16.52 4.77
C TYR A 221 -7.63 17.30 4.54
N LYS A 222 -8.39 17.54 5.61
CA LYS A 222 -9.60 18.38 5.57
C LYS A 222 -9.27 19.84 5.27
N ARG A 223 -8.20 20.39 5.88
CA ARG A 223 -7.75 21.77 5.62
C ARG A 223 -7.36 21.98 4.16
N LEU A 224 -6.80 20.97 3.52
CA LEU A 224 -6.48 20.97 2.09
C LEU A 224 -7.71 20.86 1.17
N GLY A 225 -8.93 20.78 1.73
CA GLY A 225 -10.18 20.72 0.97
C GLY A 225 -10.53 19.35 0.41
N TYR A 226 -9.92 18.29 0.96
CA TYR A 226 -10.25 16.92 0.56
C TYR A 226 -11.37 16.34 1.43
N PRO A 227 -12.33 15.61 0.82
CA PRO A 227 -13.41 14.98 1.57
C PRO A 227 -12.87 13.83 2.40
N HIS A 228 -12.95 13.96 3.73
CA HIS A 228 -12.55 12.89 4.64
C HIS A 228 -13.75 12.12 5.14
N ILE A 229 -13.89 10.88 4.68
CA ILE A 229 -15.07 10.03 4.95
C ILE A 229 -15.02 9.32 6.31
N TRP A 230 -13.85 9.32 7.00
CA TRP A 230 -13.68 8.68 8.30
C TRP A 230 -14.67 9.14 9.39
N THR A 231 -15.17 10.35 9.29
CA THR A 231 -16.10 10.90 10.29
C THR A 231 -17.54 10.41 10.14
N GLN A 232 -17.87 9.78 9.00
CA GLN A 232 -19.23 9.32 8.71
C GLN A 232 -19.40 7.79 8.85
N LEU A 233 -18.31 7.06 9.03
CA LEU A 233 -18.34 5.61 9.14
C LEU A 233 -17.98 5.17 10.55
N SER A 234 -18.81 4.29 11.13
CA SER A 234 -18.46 3.56 12.36
C SER A 234 -17.11 2.85 12.20
N PRO A 235 -16.27 2.79 13.24
CA PRO A 235 -15.01 2.03 13.21
C PRO A 235 -15.18 0.58 12.72
N TYR A 236 -16.34 0.00 12.88
CA TYR A 236 -16.67 -1.37 12.43
C TYR A 236 -17.06 -1.47 10.96
N SER A 237 -17.46 -0.38 10.30
CA SER A 237 -17.76 -0.38 8.87
C SER A 237 -16.51 -0.37 7.98
N ILE A 238 -15.34 -0.16 8.56
CA ILE A 238 -14.04 -0.20 7.89
C ILE A 238 -13.64 -1.64 7.53
N MET A 239 -14.22 -2.61 8.20
CA MET A 239 -13.84 -4.03 8.08
C MET A 239 -14.62 -4.81 7.03
N HIS A 240 -15.66 -4.25 6.44
CA HIS A 240 -16.40 -4.91 5.38
C HIS A 240 -15.96 -4.41 4.01
N PRO A 241 -15.53 -5.30 3.12
CA PRO A 241 -15.16 -5.00 1.73
C PRO A 241 -16.38 -4.73 0.85
N THR A 242 -17.53 -4.47 1.42
CA THR A 242 -18.64 -3.92 0.67
C THR A 242 -18.26 -2.47 0.35
N TYR A 243 -17.66 -2.30 -0.82
CA TYR A 243 -17.49 -1.01 -1.45
C TYR A 243 -18.85 -0.32 -1.49
N LYS A 244 -19.13 0.51 -0.48
CA LYS A 244 -20.36 1.30 -0.47
C LYS A 244 -20.16 2.43 -1.45
N THR A 245 -21.04 2.51 -2.41
CA THR A 245 -21.21 3.71 -3.24
C THR A 245 -21.66 4.84 -2.33
N PHE A 246 -20.82 5.85 -2.16
CA PHE A 246 -21.22 7.12 -1.56
C PHE A 246 -21.64 8.03 -2.69
N LYS A 247 -22.90 8.47 -2.68
CA LYS A 247 -23.28 9.63 -3.48
C LYS A 247 -22.59 10.84 -2.84
N TYR A 248 -21.70 11.48 -3.58
CA TYR A 248 -21.30 12.82 -3.24
C TYR A 248 -22.54 13.70 -3.42
N GLU A 249 -23.12 14.16 -2.34
CA GLU A 249 -24.03 15.29 -2.42
C GLU A 249 -23.15 16.47 -2.81
N ASN A 250 -23.44 16.99 -4.02
CA ASN A 250 -22.81 18.22 -4.51
C ASN A 250 -23.16 19.33 -3.50
N GLY A 251 -22.16 19.77 -2.73
CA GLY A 251 -22.20 21.03 -2.00
C GLY A 251 -21.72 22.14 -2.92
#